data_3cba5fd8afa3fcfb4d120d99816655ec
#
_entry.id   3cba5fd8afa3fcfb4d120d99816655ec
#
_cell.length_a   1.000
_cell.length_b   1.000
_cell.length_c   1.000
_cell.angle_alpha   90.00
_cell.angle_beta   90.00
_cell.angle_gamma   90.00
#
_symmetry.space_group_name_H-M   'P 1'
#
loop_
_entity.id
_entity.type
_entity.pdbx_description
1 polymer ?
#
loop_
_entity_poly.entity_id
_entity_poly.type
_entity_poly.pdbx_seq_one_letter_code
_entity_poly.pdbx_strand_id
1 'polypeptide(L)'
;MTIIETDYENPWTFNGIPFNSDDIQKYVGFVYVIIQHDSGRRYIGRKYFHTLRKTRGKTKRVRKESDWKGYYGSSRDLLAAVEATGKENFQRIILSLHTTKGDVNYEEVKQQFQNNVLEDTIYYNDNINGKWYRKADHIIEGRTYNEDFRL
;
A
#
# COMPACT_ATOMS: atom_id res chain seq x y z
N MET A 1 -13.91 25.97 -10.22
CA MET A 1 -13.14 24.86 -9.64
C MET A 1 -13.11 23.71 -10.64
N THR A 2 -11.92 23.27 -11.03
CA THR A 2 -11.78 22.16 -11.98
C THR A 2 -11.91 20.85 -11.22
N ILE A 3 -12.88 20.03 -11.61
CA ILE A 3 -13.04 18.68 -11.07
C ILE A 3 -12.22 17.74 -11.96
N ILE A 4 -11.28 17.02 -11.37
CA ILE A 4 -10.52 15.98 -12.07
C ILE A 4 -11.35 14.71 -11.99
N GLU A 5 -11.84 14.26 -13.14
CA GLU A 5 -12.58 13.02 -13.23
C GLU A 5 -11.64 11.83 -13.46
N THR A 6 -11.98 10.72 -12.86
CA THR A 6 -11.30 9.45 -13.08
C THR A 6 -12.24 8.46 -13.75
N ASP A 7 -11.67 7.50 -14.47
CA ASP A 7 -12.42 6.42 -15.11
C ASP A 7 -12.71 5.23 -14.16
N TYR A 8 -12.40 5.40 -12.87
CA TYR A 8 -12.61 4.36 -11.88
C TYR A 8 -13.08 4.95 -10.54
N GLU A 9 -13.75 4.10 -9.76
CA GLU A 9 -14.36 4.49 -8.49
C GLU A 9 -13.34 4.65 -7.37
N ASN A 10 -13.65 5.54 -6.43
CA ASN A 10 -12.87 5.76 -5.21
C ASN A 10 -11.37 5.87 -5.52
N PRO A 11 -10.97 6.85 -6.34
CA PRO A 11 -9.63 6.87 -6.90
C PRO A 11 -8.54 7.02 -5.84
N TRP A 12 -7.39 6.42 -6.13
CA TRP A 12 -6.15 6.76 -5.45
C TRP A 12 -5.87 8.25 -5.59
N THR A 13 -5.36 8.87 -4.52
CA THR A 13 -4.91 10.27 -4.57
C THR A 13 -3.42 10.37 -4.29
N PHE A 14 -2.80 11.34 -4.93
CA PHE A 14 -1.41 11.73 -4.64
C PHE A 14 -1.38 13.23 -4.39
N ASN A 15 -0.94 13.64 -3.21
CA ASN A 15 -1.02 15.06 -2.76
C ASN A 15 -2.43 15.62 -2.88
N GLY A 16 -3.43 14.80 -2.59
CA GLY A 16 -4.84 15.19 -2.62
C GLY A 16 -5.48 15.21 -4.00
N ILE A 17 -4.75 14.87 -5.05
CA ILE A 17 -5.23 14.89 -6.44
C ILE A 17 -5.47 13.47 -6.92
N PRO A 18 -6.65 13.16 -7.51
CA PRO A 18 -6.91 11.84 -8.08
C PRO A 18 -5.87 11.44 -9.13
N PHE A 19 -5.43 10.19 -9.05
CA PHE A 19 -4.35 9.66 -9.87
C PHE A 19 -4.91 8.79 -10.99
N ASN A 20 -4.51 9.08 -12.23
CA ASN A 20 -4.97 8.41 -13.44
C ASN A 20 -3.84 7.69 -14.17
N SER A 21 -4.18 6.87 -15.15
CA SER A 21 -3.20 6.16 -15.98
C SER A 21 -2.18 7.10 -16.63
N ASP A 22 -2.60 8.30 -17.05
CA ASP A 22 -1.71 9.28 -17.66
C ASP A 22 -0.65 9.80 -16.68
N ASP A 23 -0.90 9.69 -15.38
CA ASP A 23 0.05 10.14 -14.35
C ASP A 23 1.14 9.11 -14.06
N ILE A 24 1.01 7.89 -14.56
CA ILE A 24 1.99 6.82 -14.34
C ILE A 24 3.36 7.20 -14.91
N GLN A 25 3.39 7.72 -16.16
CA GLN A 25 4.61 8.17 -16.82
C GLN A 25 5.78 7.19 -16.64
N LYS A 26 6.85 7.64 -16.00
CA LYS A 26 8.07 6.87 -15.73
C LYS A 26 8.00 5.99 -14.49
N TYR A 27 6.95 6.14 -13.67
CA TYR A 27 6.86 5.43 -12.41
C TYR A 27 6.50 3.96 -12.61
N VAL A 28 7.17 3.08 -11.87
CA VAL A 28 6.92 1.63 -11.95
C VAL A 28 5.95 1.15 -10.88
N GLY A 29 5.82 1.90 -9.80
CA GLY A 29 4.96 1.53 -8.70
C GLY A 29 4.91 2.60 -7.62
N PHE A 30 4.14 2.28 -6.58
CA PHE A 30 3.90 3.22 -5.49
C PHE A 30 3.78 2.50 -4.15
N VAL A 31 4.08 3.25 -3.10
CA VAL A 31 3.81 2.87 -1.72
C VAL A 31 2.57 3.64 -1.27
N TYR A 32 1.69 2.98 -0.55
CA TYR A 32 0.39 3.54 -0.24
C TYR A 32 -0.03 3.27 1.20
N VAL A 33 -1.01 4.04 1.66
CA VAL A 33 -1.80 3.73 2.84
C VAL A 33 -3.28 3.70 2.45
N ILE A 34 -4.00 2.72 3.00
CA ILE A 34 -5.46 2.64 2.91
C ILE A 34 -5.99 2.87 4.32
N ILE A 35 -6.91 3.82 4.46
CA ILE A 35 -7.48 4.21 5.77
C ILE A 35 -8.97 3.96 5.75
N GLN A 36 -9.45 3.19 6.71
CA GLN A 36 -10.88 2.95 6.94
C GLN A 36 -11.47 4.12 7.73
N HIS A 37 -12.46 4.79 7.16
CA HIS A 37 -12.99 6.03 7.74
C HIS A 37 -13.63 5.85 9.12
N ASP A 38 -14.44 4.80 9.29
CA ASP A 38 -15.22 4.61 10.51
C ASP A 38 -14.40 4.18 11.74
N SER A 39 -13.28 3.49 11.53
CA SER A 39 -12.45 2.96 12.61
C SER A 39 -11.07 3.61 12.70
N GLY A 40 -10.62 4.27 11.64
CA GLY A 40 -9.25 4.75 11.52
C GLY A 40 -8.22 3.66 11.25
N ARG A 41 -8.64 2.39 11.17
CA ARG A 41 -7.72 1.29 10.87
C ARG A 41 -7.12 1.46 9.48
N ARG A 42 -5.89 1.02 9.32
CA ARG A 42 -5.13 1.31 8.11
C ARG A 42 -4.17 0.18 7.73
N TYR A 43 -3.69 0.27 6.51
CA TYR A 43 -2.77 -0.70 5.93
C TYR A 43 -1.76 0.01 5.04
N ILE A 44 -0.48 -0.27 5.21
CA ILE A 44 0.59 0.23 4.36
C ILE A 44 1.07 -0.90 3.47
N GLY A 45 1.13 -0.66 2.16
CA GLY A 45 1.58 -1.65 1.19
C GLY A 45 2.21 -1.01 -0.04
N ARG A 46 2.47 -1.85 -1.01
CA ARG A 46 2.99 -1.41 -2.32
C ARG A 46 2.16 -2.00 -3.45
N LYS A 47 2.24 -1.35 -4.61
CA LYS A 47 1.62 -1.86 -5.83
C LYS A 47 2.44 -1.42 -7.04
N TYR A 48 2.63 -2.32 -8.00
CA TYR A 48 3.22 -1.99 -9.28
C TYR A 48 2.13 -1.62 -10.28
N PHE A 49 2.44 -0.65 -11.15
CA PHE A 49 1.49 -0.21 -12.17
C PHE A 49 1.34 -1.19 -13.33
N HIS A 50 2.36 -2.00 -13.58
CA HIS A 50 2.35 -2.92 -14.71
C HIS A 50 2.74 -4.33 -14.29
N THR A 51 2.21 -5.29 -15.03
CA THR A 51 2.61 -6.70 -14.94
C THR A 51 3.25 -7.10 -16.26
N LEU A 52 4.18 -8.06 -16.18
CA LEU A 52 4.76 -8.68 -17.36
C LEU A 52 4.11 -10.05 -17.54
N ARG A 53 3.38 -10.22 -18.63
CA ARG A 53 2.73 -11.50 -18.95
C ARG A 53 3.35 -12.10 -20.21
N LYS A 54 3.64 -13.40 -20.13
CA LYS A 54 4.02 -14.19 -21.28
C LYS A 54 2.75 -14.64 -21.99
N THR A 55 2.57 -14.23 -23.24
CA THR A 55 1.46 -14.66 -24.04
C THR A 55 1.69 -16.11 -24.50
N ARG A 56 0.65 -16.94 -24.46
CA ARG A 56 0.71 -18.34 -24.89
C ARG A 56 1.28 -18.44 -26.32
N GLY A 57 2.34 -19.25 -26.47
CA GLY A 57 3.02 -19.46 -27.75
C GLY A 57 4.03 -18.38 -28.13
N LYS A 58 4.28 -17.36 -27.27
CA LYS A 58 5.27 -16.32 -27.52
C LYS A 58 6.37 -16.35 -26.46
N THR A 59 7.60 -16.05 -26.86
CA THR A 59 8.75 -15.99 -25.97
C THR A 59 8.90 -14.65 -25.26
N LYS A 60 8.33 -13.57 -25.80
CA LYS A 60 8.38 -12.23 -25.19
C LYS A 60 7.27 -12.02 -24.19
N ARG A 61 7.62 -11.44 -23.05
CA ARG A 61 6.64 -10.95 -22.07
C ARG A 61 6.07 -9.62 -22.53
N VAL A 62 4.75 -9.49 -22.46
CA VAL A 62 4.06 -8.24 -22.80
C VAL A 62 3.77 -7.47 -21.52
N ARG A 63 4.18 -6.19 -21.51
CA ARG A 63 3.89 -5.27 -20.41
C ARG A 63 2.43 -4.85 -20.49
N LYS A 64 1.70 -5.06 -19.41
CA LYS A 64 0.30 -4.70 -19.29
C LYS A 64 0.05 -3.94 -18.00
N GLU A 65 -0.83 -2.95 -18.06
CA GLU A 65 -1.26 -2.24 -16.85
C GLU A 65 -1.90 -3.24 -15.88
N SER A 66 -1.52 -3.14 -14.59
CA SER A 66 -2.04 -4.03 -13.54
C SER A 66 -3.44 -3.62 -13.11
N ASP A 67 -4.00 -4.33 -12.14
CA ASP A 67 -5.30 -4.02 -11.52
C ASP A 67 -5.23 -2.93 -10.45
N TRP A 68 -4.23 -2.05 -10.51
CA TRP A 68 -3.97 -1.07 -9.45
C TRP A 68 -5.16 -0.15 -9.15
N LYS A 69 -5.99 0.17 -10.16
CA LYS A 69 -7.16 1.05 -9.99
C LYS A 69 -8.20 0.47 -9.05
N GLY A 70 -8.39 -0.85 -9.08
CA GLY A 70 -9.34 -1.55 -8.22
C GLY A 70 -8.71 -2.24 -7.02
N TYR A 71 -7.46 -1.97 -6.74
CA TYR A 71 -6.68 -2.68 -5.72
C TYR A 71 -6.87 -2.07 -4.33
N TYR A 72 -7.19 -2.92 -3.36
CA TYR A 72 -7.41 -2.55 -1.96
C TYR A 72 -6.47 -3.28 -0.99
N GLY A 73 -5.28 -3.62 -1.45
CA GLY A 73 -4.28 -4.30 -0.64
C GLY A 73 -4.38 -5.82 -0.69
N SER A 74 -3.50 -6.47 0.04
CA SER A 74 -3.39 -7.93 0.09
C SER A 74 -3.79 -8.53 1.45
N SER A 75 -4.17 -7.70 2.41
CA SER A 75 -4.59 -8.17 3.72
C SER A 75 -5.98 -8.80 3.64
N ARG A 76 -6.10 -10.03 4.12
CA ARG A 76 -7.39 -10.74 4.20
C ARG A 76 -8.40 -9.95 5.03
N ASP A 77 -7.98 -9.45 6.19
CA ASP A 77 -8.87 -8.73 7.11
C ASP A 77 -9.31 -7.38 6.54
N LEU A 78 -8.40 -6.68 5.87
CA LEU A 78 -8.74 -5.44 5.18
C LEU A 78 -9.75 -5.70 4.05
N LEU A 79 -9.50 -6.70 3.21
CA LEU A 79 -10.41 -7.03 2.11
C LEU A 79 -11.80 -7.46 2.61
N ALA A 80 -11.86 -8.19 3.72
CA ALA A 80 -13.12 -8.56 4.35
C ALA A 80 -13.87 -7.32 4.85
N ALA A 81 -13.17 -6.34 5.41
CA ALA A 81 -13.78 -5.08 5.86
C ALA A 81 -14.28 -4.25 4.68
N VAL A 82 -13.55 -4.21 3.57
CA VAL A 82 -13.99 -3.53 2.33
C VAL A 82 -15.28 -4.14 1.81
N GLU A 83 -15.36 -5.46 1.76
CA GLU A 83 -16.55 -6.17 1.31
C GLU A 83 -17.74 -5.93 2.25
N ALA A 84 -17.50 -5.96 3.55
CA ALA A 84 -18.56 -5.81 4.56
C ALA A 84 -19.12 -4.39 4.65
N THR A 85 -18.29 -3.35 4.48
CA THR A 85 -18.66 -1.96 4.76
C THR A 85 -18.73 -1.07 3.52
N GLY A 86 -18.24 -1.55 2.37
CA GLY A 86 -18.24 -0.80 1.12
C GLY A 86 -16.94 -0.04 0.86
N LYS A 87 -16.61 0.10 -0.41
CA LYS A 87 -15.36 0.74 -0.87
C LYS A 87 -15.26 2.20 -0.47
N GLU A 88 -16.37 2.91 -0.42
CA GLU A 88 -16.46 4.32 -0.05
C GLU A 88 -16.05 4.59 1.40
N ASN A 89 -16.02 3.56 2.25
CA ASN A 89 -15.54 3.67 3.63
C ASN A 89 -14.01 3.66 3.74
N PHE A 90 -13.30 3.56 2.60
CA PHE A 90 -11.84 3.43 2.56
C PHE A 90 -11.22 4.51 1.69
N GLN A 91 -10.25 5.23 2.25
CA GLN A 91 -9.47 6.20 1.51
C GLN A 91 -8.15 5.57 1.06
N ARG A 92 -7.83 5.71 -0.22
CA ARG A 92 -6.60 5.16 -0.81
C ARG A 92 -5.65 6.30 -1.16
N ILE A 93 -4.52 6.36 -0.47
CA ILE A 93 -3.55 7.45 -0.60
C ILE A 93 -2.22 6.89 -1.08
N ILE A 94 -1.70 7.45 -2.17
CA ILE A 94 -0.33 7.19 -2.62
C ILE A 94 0.61 8.04 -1.77
N LEU A 95 1.51 7.37 -1.05
CA LEU A 95 2.52 8.04 -0.23
C LEU A 95 3.73 8.46 -1.05
N SER A 96 4.15 7.61 -2.00
CA SER A 96 5.34 7.86 -2.80
C SER A 96 5.29 7.09 -4.12
N LEU A 97 5.88 7.70 -5.15
CA LEU A 97 5.99 7.15 -6.49
C LEU A 97 7.47 6.86 -6.79
N HIS A 98 7.74 5.74 -7.45
CA HIS A 98 9.11 5.27 -7.64
C HIS A 98 9.37 4.82 -9.08
N THR A 99 10.61 5.02 -9.52
CA THR A 99 11.03 4.66 -10.88
C THR A 99 11.69 3.30 -10.98
N THR A 100 11.95 2.62 -9.85
CA THR A 100 12.49 1.27 -9.83
C THR A 100 11.74 0.39 -8.83
N LYS A 101 11.69 -0.90 -9.11
CA LYS A 101 11.07 -1.88 -8.20
C LYS A 101 11.80 -1.96 -6.86
N GLY A 102 13.13 -1.85 -6.90
CA GLY A 102 13.94 -1.85 -5.68
C GLY A 102 13.56 -0.72 -4.74
N ASP A 103 13.36 0.48 -5.28
CA ASP A 103 12.94 1.64 -4.48
C ASP A 103 11.52 1.50 -3.93
N VAL A 104 10.61 0.92 -4.70
CA VAL A 104 9.25 0.62 -4.21
C VAL A 104 9.34 -0.30 -3.00
N ASN A 105 10.09 -1.38 -3.12
CA ASN A 105 10.23 -2.38 -2.05
C ASN A 105 10.90 -1.79 -0.82
N TYR A 106 11.95 -1.02 -1.02
CA TYR A 106 12.67 -0.34 0.07
C TYR A 106 11.75 0.61 0.84
N GLU A 107 11.05 1.48 0.12
CA GLU A 107 10.19 2.48 0.76
C GLU A 107 9.01 1.84 1.48
N GLU A 108 8.43 0.77 0.93
CA GLU A 108 7.37 0.03 1.61
C GLU A 108 7.85 -0.49 2.97
N VAL A 109 8.96 -1.20 2.99
CA VAL A 109 9.52 -1.77 4.23
C VAL A 109 9.86 -0.67 5.22
N LYS A 110 10.47 0.41 4.74
CA LYS A 110 10.82 1.58 5.55
C LYS A 110 9.58 2.19 6.20
N GLN A 111 8.52 2.42 5.44
CA GLN A 111 7.27 2.99 5.94
C GLN A 111 6.62 2.06 6.97
N GLN A 112 6.64 0.76 6.72
CA GLN A 112 6.07 -0.22 7.64
C GLN A 112 6.81 -0.25 8.97
N PHE A 113 8.14 -0.22 8.97
CA PHE A 113 8.92 -0.15 10.21
C PHE A 113 8.78 1.19 10.91
N GLN A 114 8.84 2.29 10.18
CA GLN A 114 8.72 3.64 10.78
C GLN A 114 7.37 3.87 11.46
N ASN A 115 6.32 3.26 10.93
CA ASN A 115 4.97 3.40 11.47
C ASN A 115 4.61 2.29 12.47
N ASN A 116 5.54 1.40 12.81
CA ASN A 116 5.34 0.34 13.79
C ASN A 116 4.12 -0.52 13.47
N VAL A 117 3.95 -0.89 12.19
CA VAL A 117 2.73 -1.57 11.74
C VAL A 117 2.48 -2.92 12.43
N LEU A 118 3.54 -3.60 12.89
CA LEU A 118 3.40 -4.87 13.61
C LEU A 118 3.14 -4.67 15.11
N GLU A 119 3.39 -3.47 15.63
CA GLU A 119 3.30 -3.16 17.06
C GLU A 119 2.03 -2.37 17.40
N ASP A 120 1.42 -1.74 16.40
CA ASP A 120 0.22 -0.93 16.56
C ASP A 120 -0.97 -1.66 15.92
N THR A 121 -1.96 -1.99 16.74
CA THR A 121 -3.14 -2.75 16.32
C THR A 121 -4.08 -1.96 15.42
N ILE A 122 -3.87 -0.65 15.24
CA ILE A 122 -4.63 0.13 14.26
C ILE A 122 -4.32 -0.31 12.82
N TYR A 123 -3.16 -0.95 12.62
CA TYR A 123 -2.77 -1.45 11.30
C TYR A 123 -3.30 -2.85 11.04
N TYR A 124 -3.83 -3.07 9.84
CA TYR A 124 -4.19 -4.39 9.35
C TYR A 124 -2.96 -5.25 9.02
N ASN A 125 -1.79 -4.63 8.88
CA ASN A 125 -0.56 -5.34 8.58
C ASN A 125 -0.26 -6.40 9.64
N ASP A 126 0.02 -7.63 9.22
CA ASP A 126 0.39 -8.73 10.10
C ASP A 126 1.82 -9.22 9.91
N ASN A 127 2.46 -8.77 8.84
CA ASN A 127 3.86 -9.10 8.56
C ASN A 127 4.54 -7.97 7.78
N ILE A 128 5.87 -7.99 7.79
CA ILE A 128 6.70 -7.16 6.95
C ILE A 128 7.57 -8.08 6.09
N ASN A 129 7.39 -7.98 4.77
CA ASN A 129 8.16 -8.67 3.75
C ASN A 129 8.15 -10.21 3.90
N GLY A 130 7.15 -10.77 4.57
CA GLY A 130 7.07 -12.20 4.83
C GLY A 130 8.16 -12.74 5.76
N LYS A 131 8.90 -11.86 6.44
CA LYS A 131 10.00 -12.22 7.34
C LYS A 131 9.68 -11.95 8.80
N TRP A 132 9.02 -10.83 9.07
CA TRP A 132 8.66 -10.42 10.42
C TRP A 132 7.16 -10.41 10.56
N TYR A 133 6.66 -11.05 11.61
CA TYR A 133 5.21 -11.22 11.82
C TYR A 133 4.81 -10.56 13.12
N ARG A 134 3.57 -10.10 13.16
CA ARG A 134 3.00 -9.55 14.40
C ARG A 134 2.95 -10.64 15.46
N LYS A 135 3.46 -10.31 16.66
CA LYS A 135 3.47 -11.19 17.84
C LYS A 135 2.92 -10.43 19.02
N ALA A 136 2.34 -11.17 19.99
CA ALA A 136 1.80 -10.56 21.20
C ALA A 136 2.85 -9.73 21.95
N ASP A 137 4.09 -10.19 22.00
CA ASP A 137 5.20 -9.51 22.69
C ASP A 137 5.67 -8.25 21.98
N HIS A 138 5.35 -8.04 20.71
CA HIS A 138 5.61 -6.76 20.02
C HIS A 138 4.73 -5.64 20.54
N ILE A 139 3.55 -5.99 21.04
CA ILE A 139 2.54 -5.04 21.53
C ILE A 139 2.72 -4.77 23.03
N ILE A 140 3.39 -5.69 23.72
CA ILE A 140 3.63 -5.57 25.17
C ILE A 140 4.68 -4.48 25.44
N GLU A 141 4.38 -3.61 26.38
CA GLU A 141 5.33 -2.64 26.93
C GLU A 141 6.52 -3.38 27.57
N GLY A 142 7.67 -2.77 27.53
CA GLY A 142 8.83 -3.27 28.26
C GLY A 142 10.02 -3.70 27.44
N ARG A 143 10.09 -3.34 26.17
CA ARG A 143 11.35 -3.47 25.44
C ARG A 143 12.38 -2.53 26.05
N THR A 144 13.54 -3.07 26.35
CA THR A 144 14.62 -2.29 26.93
C THR A 144 15.59 -1.84 25.85
N TYR A 145 15.79 -0.55 25.78
CA TYR A 145 16.73 0.05 24.85
C TYR A 145 17.83 0.75 25.61
N ASN A 146 19.00 0.85 24.99
CA ASN A 146 20.05 1.71 25.52
C ASN A 146 19.69 3.17 25.24
N GLU A 147 19.42 3.92 26.29
CA GLU A 147 18.96 5.31 26.16
C GLU A 147 20.02 6.24 25.56
N ASP A 148 21.29 5.92 25.68
CA ASP A 148 22.40 6.72 25.12
C ASP A 148 22.37 6.75 23.59
N PHE A 149 21.69 5.80 22.96
CA PHE A 149 21.55 5.68 21.50
C PHE A 149 20.18 6.08 20.95
N ARG A 150 19.30 6.57 21.79
CA ARG A 150 18.01 7.09 21.32
C ARG A 150 18.17 8.48 20.76
N LEU A 151 17.72 8.63 19.55
CA LEU A 151 17.72 9.92 18.84
C LEU A 151 16.37 10.62 19.01
#